data_4bfb73df4a3ba4b4772365f75e654b00
#
_entry.id   4bfb73df4a3ba4b4772365f75e654b00
#
_cell.length_a   1.000
_cell.length_b   1.000
_cell.length_c   1.000
_cell.angle_alpha   90.00
_cell.angle_beta   90.00
_cell.angle_gamma   90.00
#
_symmetry.space_group_name_H-M   'P 1'
#
loop_
_entity.id
_entity.type
_entity.pdbx_description
1 polymer ?
#
loop_
_entity_poly.entity_id
_entity_poly.type
_entity_poly.pdbx_seq_one_letter_code
_entity_poly.pdbx_strand_id
1 'polypeptide(L)'
;MSEAGSEGVLGVVDESIRKEVRALLEEARHATLATLAPGSGHPFASRVGCATNDAGEVLFLTSELSEHAVALRADTRMSLLLGSAGKGDPLAWPRVTLVGRALLISEKNEREQARTHYLARNRKARVYIDFPDMQLWRLVLER
;
A
#
# COMPACT_ATOMS: atom_id res chain seq x y z
N MET A 1 10.45 -4.05 17.04
CA MET A 1 11.64 -3.22 16.96
C MET A 1 11.43 -1.94 17.73
N SER A 2 12.38 -1.56 18.52
CA SER A 2 12.27 -0.32 19.25
C SER A 2 12.47 0.89 18.33
N GLU A 3 11.96 2.02 18.75
CA GLU A 3 12.12 3.28 18.04
C GLU A 3 13.60 3.61 17.86
N ALA A 4 14.38 3.42 18.91
CA ALA A 4 15.82 3.66 18.89
C ALA A 4 16.53 2.78 17.86
N GLY A 5 16.12 1.51 17.74
CA GLY A 5 16.69 0.62 16.73
C GLY A 5 16.34 1.07 15.32
N SER A 6 15.10 1.52 15.10
CA SER A 6 14.68 2.05 13.80
C SER A 6 15.46 3.32 13.45
N GLU A 7 15.59 4.23 14.39
CA GLU A 7 16.31 5.47 14.18
C GLU A 7 17.79 5.22 13.89
N GLY A 8 18.39 4.26 14.58
CA GLY A 8 19.79 3.89 14.33
C GLY A 8 20.02 3.41 12.91
N VAL A 9 19.11 2.59 12.40
CA VAL A 9 19.17 2.12 11.01
C VAL A 9 18.87 3.26 10.05
N LEU A 10 17.84 4.04 10.31
CA LEU A 10 17.43 5.17 9.47
C LEU A 10 18.46 6.30 9.49
N GLY A 11 19.18 6.45 10.59
CA GLY A 11 20.21 7.48 10.71
C GLY A 11 21.36 7.33 9.73
N VAL A 12 21.60 6.13 9.21
CA VAL A 12 22.62 5.90 8.19
C VAL A 12 22.05 5.94 6.77
N VAL A 13 20.74 6.10 6.65
CA VAL A 13 20.08 6.26 5.36
C VAL A 13 20.31 7.66 4.85
N ASP A 14 21.06 7.79 3.77
CA ASP A 14 21.37 9.09 3.19
C ASP A 14 20.21 9.63 2.33
N GLU A 15 20.38 10.86 1.84
CA GLU A 15 19.37 11.52 1.01
C GLU A 15 19.10 10.78 -0.30
N SER A 16 20.08 10.08 -0.86
CA SER A 16 19.87 9.35 -2.10
C SER A 16 18.91 8.18 -1.90
N ILE A 17 19.01 7.49 -0.76
CA ILE A 17 18.12 6.38 -0.42
C ILE A 17 16.69 6.91 -0.13
N ARG A 18 16.59 8.00 0.59
CA ARG A 18 15.28 8.63 0.87
C ARG A 18 14.58 9.07 -0.42
N LYS A 19 15.35 9.62 -1.33
CA LYS A 19 14.86 10.05 -2.63
C LYS A 19 14.38 8.86 -3.45
N GLU A 20 15.12 7.76 -3.40
CA GLU A 20 14.77 6.52 -4.09
C GLU A 20 13.48 5.92 -3.53
N VAL A 21 13.31 5.89 -2.21
CA VAL A 21 12.06 5.43 -1.58
C VAL A 21 10.90 6.32 -1.98
N ARG A 22 11.11 7.64 -1.97
CA ARG A 22 10.08 8.60 -2.37
C ARG A 22 9.63 8.37 -3.81
N ALA A 23 10.59 8.12 -4.71
CA ALA A 23 10.30 7.83 -6.10
C ALA A 23 9.48 6.55 -6.25
N LEU A 24 9.82 5.51 -5.48
CA LEU A 24 9.03 4.26 -5.48
C LEU A 24 7.58 4.50 -5.06
N LEU A 25 7.39 5.31 -4.02
CA LEU A 25 6.04 5.65 -3.54
C LEU A 25 5.26 6.42 -4.59
N GLU A 26 5.87 7.42 -5.20
CA GLU A 26 5.20 8.27 -6.18
C GLU A 26 4.87 7.54 -7.47
N GLU A 27 5.69 6.60 -7.88
CA GLU A 27 5.51 5.87 -9.14
C GLU A 27 4.62 4.64 -9.01
N ALA A 28 4.39 4.15 -7.81
CA ALA A 28 3.67 2.89 -7.61
C ALA A 28 2.22 2.99 -8.06
N ARG A 29 1.80 2.01 -8.86
CA ARG A 29 0.41 1.83 -9.28
C ARG A 29 -0.16 0.51 -8.80
N HIS A 30 0.69 -0.40 -8.36
CA HIS A 30 0.28 -1.67 -7.79
C HIS A 30 1.29 -2.07 -6.72
N ALA A 31 0.86 -2.95 -5.86
CA ALA A 31 1.69 -3.45 -4.76
C ALA A 31 1.30 -4.89 -4.46
N THR A 32 2.20 -5.60 -3.80
CA THR A 32 1.85 -6.87 -3.17
C THR A 32 1.39 -6.56 -1.75
N LEU A 33 0.15 -6.93 -1.46
CA LEU A 33 -0.46 -6.76 -0.14
C LEU A 33 -0.36 -8.06 0.62
N ALA A 34 0.23 -8.01 1.80
CA ALA A 34 0.27 -9.14 2.72
C ALA A 34 -0.71 -8.90 3.86
N THR A 35 -1.56 -9.89 4.11
CA THR A 35 -2.59 -9.87 5.16
C THR A 35 -2.54 -11.17 5.93
N LEU A 36 -3.34 -11.26 6.98
CA LEU A 36 -3.44 -12.48 7.80
C LEU A 36 -4.81 -13.11 7.55
N ALA A 37 -4.82 -14.32 7.04
CA ALA A 37 -6.06 -15.03 6.73
C ALA A 37 -6.90 -15.23 8.01
N PRO A 38 -8.22 -14.93 7.95
CA PRO A 38 -9.08 -15.12 9.12
C PRO A 38 -9.10 -16.59 9.55
N GLY A 39 -9.14 -16.81 10.86
CA GLY A 39 -9.18 -18.15 11.43
C GLY A 39 -7.83 -18.83 11.53
N SER A 40 -7.15 -19.02 10.40
CA SER A 40 -5.86 -19.72 10.40
C SER A 40 -4.68 -18.85 10.79
N GLY A 41 -4.76 -17.54 10.49
CA GLY A 41 -3.66 -16.62 10.69
C GLY A 41 -2.53 -16.75 9.70
N HIS A 42 -2.69 -17.56 8.66
CA HIS A 42 -1.65 -17.72 7.63
C HIS A 42 -1.42 -16.39 6.91
N PRO A 43 -0.16 -16.03 6.65
CA PRO A 43 0.12 -14.90 5.77
C PRO A 43 -0.43 -15.15 4.37
N PHE A 44 -1.10 -14.14 3.83
CA PHE A 44 -1.72 -14.24 2.51
C PHE A 44 -1.29 -13.04 1.68
N ALA A 45 -0.71 -13.30 0.51
CA ALA A 45 -0.18 -12.27 -0.38
C ALA A 45 -1.03 -12.17 -1.63
N SER A 46 -1.33 -10.92 -2.04
CA SER A 46 -2.15 -10.67 -3.22
C SER A 46 -1.72 -9.37 -3.87
N ARG A 47 -2.10 -9.17 -5.13
CA ARG A 47 -1.82 -7.92 -5.82
C ARG A 47 -2.99 -6.98 -5.72
N VAL A 48 -2.71 -5.70 -5.43
CA VAL A 48 -3.71 -4.65 -5.39
C VAL A 48 -3.22 -3.44 -6.18
N GLY A 49 -4.17 -2.64 -6.67
CA GLY A 49 -3.83 -1.34 -7.21
C GLY A 49 -3.56 -0.37 -6.07
N CYS A 50 -2.64 0.56 -6.30
CA CYS A 50 -2.32 1.54 -5.28
C CYS A 50 -1.96 2.89 -5.90
N ALA A 51 -1.93 3.92 -5.06
CA ALA A 51 -1.49 5.26 -5.42
C ALA A 51 -1.08 5.98 -4.14
N THR A 52 -0.17 6.92 -4.28
CA THR A 52 0.26 7.75 -3.16
C THR A 52 -0.43 9.11 -3.25
N ASN A 53 -0.97 9.59 -2.13
CA ASN A 53 -1.61 10.90 -2.07
C ASN A 53 -0.59 12.00 -1.83
N ASP A 54 -1.06 13.26 -1.76
CA ASP A 54 -0.17 14.41 -1.60
C ASP A 54 0.55 14.43 -0.25
N ALA A 55 -0.01 13.75 0.76
CA ALA A 55 0.62 13.62 2.08
C ALA A 55 1.67 12.51 2.12
N GLY A 56 1.88 11.80 1.03
CA GLY A 56 2.84 10.71 0.97
C GLY A 56 2.30 9.39 1.52
N GLU A 57 1.01 9.30 1.75
CA GLU A 57 0.37 8.08 2.24
C GLU A 57 -0.03 7.18 1.07
N VAL A 58 0.07 5.88 1.27
CA VAL A 58 -0.31 4.91 0.23
C VAL A 58 -1.77 4.53 0.39
N LEU A 59 -2.49 4.69 -0.71
CA LEU A 59 -3.89 4.28 -0.85
C LEU A 59 -3.93 3.01 -1.67
N PHE A 60 -4.85 2.11 -1.35
CA PHE A 60 -5.05 0.93 -2.18
C PHE A 60 -6.52 0.60 -2.31
N LEU A 61 -6.86 -0.11 -3.38
CA LEU A 61 -8.23 -0.41 -3.76
C LEU A 61 -8.48 -1.91 -3.69
N THR A 62 -9.58 -2.31 -3.04
CA THR A 62 -10.01 -3.71 -2.99
C THR A 62 -11.48 -3.83 -3.31
N SER A 63 -11.90 -5.02 -3.78
CA SER A 63 -13.31 -5.39 -3.70
C SER A 63 -13.58 -5.94 -2.30
N GLU A 64 -14.70 -5.56 -1.70
CA GLU A 64 -15.06 -6.09 -0.38
C GLU A 64 -15.28 -7.60 -0.38
N LEU A 65 -15.45 -8.20 -1.56
CA LEU A 65 -15.64 -9.65 -1.72
C LEU A 65 -14.32 -10.40 -1.79
N SER A 66 -13.20 -9.70 -1.95
CA SER A 66 -11.90 -10.35 -2.07
C SER A 66 -11.43 -10.91 -0.73
N GLU A 67 -10.60 -11.95 -0.77
CA GLU A 67 -10.05 -12.56 0.44
C GLU A 67 -9.23 -11.57 1.25
N HIS A 68 -8.44 -10.71 0.59
CA HIS A 68 -7.64 -9.72 1.32
C HIS A 68 -8.51 -8.67 2.01
N ALA A 69 -9.64 -8.27 1.43
CA ALA A 69 -10.54 -7.33 2.10
C ALA A 69 -11.21 -7.98 3.32
N VAL A 70 -11.62 -9.24 3.19
CA VAL A 70 -12.15 -10.01 4.33
C VAL A 70 -11.12 -10.11 5.43
N ALA A 71 -9.87 -10.41 5.07
CA ALA A 71 -8.77 -10.51 6.03
C ALA A 71 -8.55 -9.17 6.77
N LEU A 72 -8.56 -8.06 6.05
CA LEU A 72 -8.33 -6.74 6.67
C LEU A 72 -9.46 -6.32 7.59
N ARG A 73 -10.69 -6.72 7.32
CA ARG A 73 -11.79 -6.44 8.24
C ARG A 73 -11.66 -7.24 9.54
N ALA A 74 -11.07 -8.41 9.49
CA ALA A 74 -10.85 -9.25 10.67
C ALA A 74 -9.60 -8.82 11.45
N ASP A 75 -8.54 -8.43 10.73
CA ASP A 75 -7.26 -8.02 11.32
C ASP A 75 -6.62 -7.00 10.40
N THR A 76 -6.47 -5.77 10.88
CA THR A 76 -6.00 -4.65 10.05
C THR A 76 -4.49 -4.64 9.82
N ARG A 77 -3.73 -5.54 10.45
CA ARG A 77 -2.28 -5.61 10.24
C ARG A 77 -2.00 -6.02 8.81
N MET A 78 -1.05 -5.32 8.19
CA MET A 78 -0.71 -5.54 6.79
C MET A 78 0.69 -5.08 6.47
N SER A 79 1.18 -5.50 5.33
CA SER A 79 2.34 -4.86 4.73
C SER A 79 2.16 -4.77 3.22
N LEU A 80 2.86 -3.83 2.61
CA LEU A 80 2.88 -3.64 1.16
C LEU A 80 4.31 -3.72 0.66
N LEU A 81 4.50 -4.47 -0.41
CA LEU A 81 5.76 -4.48 -1.15
C LEU A 81 5.57 -3.65 -2.42
N LEU A 82 6.33 -2.59 -2.54
CA LEU A 82 6.33 -1.69 -3.68
C LEU A 82 7.64 -1.84 -4.47
N GLY A 83 7.56 -1.62 -5.76
CA GLY A 83 8.69 -1.67 -6.65
C GLY A 83 8.54 -2.79 -7.67
N SER A 84 8.67 -2.45 -8.94
CA SER A 84 8.57 -3.41 -10.03
C SER A 84 9.97 -3.80 -10.49
N ALA A 85 10.19 -5.10 -10.69
CA ALA A 85 11.41 -5.58 -11.30
C ALA A 85 11.34 -5.39 -12.80
N GLY A 86 12.44 -4.95 -13.40
CA GLY A 86 12.58 -4.87 -14.84
C GLY A 86 13.36 -6.06 -15.38
N LYS A 87 14.13 -5.84 -16.41
CA LYS A 87 14.95 -6.87 -17.03
C LYS A 87 16.14 -7.22 -16.15
N GLY A 88 16.61 -8.46 -16.28
CA GLY A 88 17.79 -8.94 -15.59
C GLY A 88 17.48 -9.47 -14.20
N ASP A 89 18.43 -9.30 -13.30
CA ASP A 89 18.28 -9.77 -11.92
C ASP A 89 17.21 -8.97 -11.19
N PRO A 90 16.10 -9.61 -10.76
CA PRO A 90 15.04 -8.88 -10.07
C PRO A 90 15.53 -8.24 -8.75
N LEU A 91 16.55 -8.77 -8.12
CA LEU A 91 17.08 -8.23 -6.87
C LEU A 91 17.93 -6.98 -7.08
N ALA A 92 18.26 -6.65 -8.33
CA ALA A 92 18.95 -5.40 -8.68
C ALA A 92 17.99 -4.21 -8.73
N TRP A 93 16.68 -4.45 -8.79
CA TRP A 93 15.68 -3.38 -8.87
C TRP A 93 15.26 -2.93 -7.49
N PRO A 94 15.06 -1.61 -7.30
CA PRO A 94 14.69 -1.09 -5.99
C PRO A 94 13.29 -1.55 -5.57
N ARG A 95 13.13 -1.78 -4.28
CA ARG A 95 11.86 -2.14 -3.66
C ARG A 95 11.86 -1.69 -2.21
N VAL A 96 10.66 -1.56 -1.67
CA VAL A 96 10.47 -1.18 -0.27
C VAL A 96 9.27 -1.94 0.29
N THR A 97 9.39 -2.37 1.54
CA THR A 97 8.29 -2.96 2.30
C THR A 97 7.81 -1.95 3.34
N LEU A 98 6.53 -1.67 3.32
CA LEU A 98 5.86 -0.80 4.28
C LEU A 98 5.02 -1.67 5.20
N VAL A 99 5.20 -1.51 6.50
CA VAL A 99 4.47 -2.30 7.51
C VAL A 99 3.57 -1.38 8.29
N GLY A 100 2.31 -1.78 8.48
CA GLY A 100 1.37 -0.95 9.21
C GLY A 100 0.00 -1.60 9.33
N ARG A 101 -1.00 -0.73 9.41
CA ARG A 101 -2.40 -1.14 9.52
C ARG A 101 -3.22 -0.50 8.43
N ALA A 102 -4.25 -1.22 8.00
CA ALA A 102 -5.19 -0.72 7.01
C ALA A 102 -6.28 0.10 7.70
N LEU A 103 -6.57 1.26 7.14
CA LEU A 103 -7.68 2.10 7.57
C LEU A 103 -8.64 2.26 6.41
N LEU A 104 -9.88 1.79 6.58
CA LEU A 104 -10.89 1.92 5.55
C LEU A 104 -11.32 3.38 5.45
N ILE A 105 -11.28 3.92 4.23
CA ILE A 105 -11.69 5.30 3.98
C ILE A 105 -13.19 5.30 3.74
N SER A 106 -13.94 5.75 4.74
CA SER A 106 -15.40 5.74 4.71
C SER A 106 -16.04 7.12 4.74
N GLU A 107 -15.33 8.14 5.24
CA GLU A 107 -15.85 9.50 5.25
C GLU A 107 -15.92 10.02 3.82
N LYS A 108 -17.04 10.64 3.48
CA LYS A 108 -17.38 11.01 2.11
C LYS A 108 -16.32 11.91 1.45
N ASN A 109 -15.91 12.97 2.11
CA ASN A 109 -14.95 13.91 1.53
C ASN A 109 -13.57 13.29 1.39
N GLU A 110 -13.14 12.52 2.39
CA GLU A 110 -11.88 11.82 2.34
C GLU A 110 -11.87 10.79 1.20
N ARG A 111 -12.99 10.09 1.02
CA ARG A 111 -13.12 9.10 -0.05
C ARG A 111 -13.07 9.76 -1.43
N GLU A 112 -13.69 10.92 -1.59
CA GLU A 112 -13.63 11.66 -2.85
C GLU A 112 -12.21 12.10 -3.19
N GLN A 113 -11.46 12.57 -2.21
CA GLN A 113 -10.07 12.96 -2.39
C GLN A 113 -9.21 11.75 -2.74
N ALA A 114 -9.39 10.64 -2.02
CA ALA A 114 -8.67 9.41 -2.28
C ALA A 114 -8.96 8.88 -3.69
N ARG A 115 -10.21 8.93 -4.11
CA ARG A 115 -10.63 8.54 -5.45
C ARG A 115 -9.89 9.37 -6.52
N THR A 116 -9.82 10.68 -6.32
CA THR A 116 -9.12 11.57 -7.24
C THR A 116 -7.64 11.21 -7.34
N HIS A 117 -6.98 11.00 -6.22
CA HIS A 117 -5.56 10.64 -6.20
C HIS A 117 -5.33 9.28 -6.84
N TYR A 118 -6.20 8.31 -6.54
CA TYR A 118 -6.08 6.97 -7.09
C TYR A 118 -6.22 6.98 -8.61
N LEU A 119 -7.24 7.66 -9.12
CA LEU A 119 -7.50 7.74 -10.56
C LEU A 119 -6.40 8.49 -11.32
N ALA A 120 -5.74 9.44 -10.67
CA ALA A 120 -4.63 10.16 -11.29
C ALA A 120 -3.49 9.22 -11.69
N ARG A 121 -3.30 8.13 -10.93
CA ARG A 121 -2.26 7.13 -11.19
C ARG A 121 -2.79 5.89 -11.91
N ASN A 122 -4.06 5.61 -11.79
CA ASN A 122 -4.68 4.38 -12.30
C ASN A 122 -5.95 4.74 -13.10
N ARG A 123 -5.76 5.37 -14.24
CA ARG A 123 -6.86 5.88 -15.07
C ARG A 123 -7.88 4.81 -15.47
N LYS A 124 -7.41 3.62 -15.76
CA LYS A 124 -8.29 2.52 -16.19
C LYS A 124 -9.24 2.06 -15.08
N ALA A 125 -8.91 2.38 -13.83
CA ALA A 125 -9.77 2.03 -12.70
C ALA A 125 -11.10 2.77 -12.71
N ARG A 126 -11.25 3.85 -13.47
CA ARG A 126 -12.53 4.57 -13.59
C ARG A 126 -13.67 3.68 -14.04
N VAL A 127 -13.36 2.56 -14.68
CA VAL A 127 -14.38 1.61 -15.16
C VAL A 127 -15.05 0.90 -14.00
N TYR A 128 -14.35 0.67 -12.89
CA TYR A 128 -14.86 -0.16 -11.78
C TYR A 128 -14.79 0.48 -10.41
N ILE A 129 -14.02 1.58 -10.23
CA ILE A 129 -13.80 2.16 -8.90
C ILE A 129 -15.09 2.57 -8.18
N ASP A 130 -16.13 2.93 -8.94
CA ASP A 130 -17.40 3.36 -8.37
C ASP A 130 -18.41 2.21 -8.17
N PHE A 131 -18.02 0.98 -8.45
CA PHE A 131 -18.88 -0.16 -8.15
C PHE A 131 -19.11 -0.25 -6.63
N PRO A 132 -20.31 -0.65 -6.19
CA PRO A 132 -20.67 -0.62 -4.77
C PRO A 132 -19.77 -1.46 -3.86
N ASP A 133 -19.13 -2.49 -4.40
CA ASP A 133 -18.25 -3.37 -3.63
C ASP A 133 -16.80 -2.89 -3.55
N MET A 134 -16.45 -1.80 -4.21
CA MET A 134 -15.09 -1.29 -4.21
C MET A 134 -14.82 -0.44 -2.98
N GLN A 135 -13.68 -0.69 -2.35
CA GLN A 135 -13.27 -0.04 -1.12
C GLN A 135 -11.88 0.57 -1.28
N LEU A 136 -11.74 1.80 -0.81
CA LEU A 136 -10.44 2.48 -0.73
C LEU A 136 -9.94 2.43 0.70
N TRP A 137 -8.66 2.11 0.85
CA TRP A 137 -7.99 1.99 2.13
C TRP A 137 -6.76 2.88 2.15
N ARG A 138 -6.34 3.25 3.34
CA ARG A 138 -5.09 3.97 3.56
C ARG A 138 -4.20 3.14 4.47
N LEU A 139 -2.93 3.03 4.11
CA LEU A 139 -1.94 2.42 4.99
C LEU A 139 -1.54 3.42 6.07
N VAL A 140 -1.73 3.04 7.32
CA VAL A 140 -1.19 3.78 8.46
C VAL A 140 0.15 3.13 8.81
N LEU A 141 1.22 3.83 8.47
CA LEU A 141 2.57 3.29 8.54
C LEU A 141 3.04 3.13 9.98
N GLU A 142 3.56 1.94 10.30
CA GLU A 142 4.22 1.68 11.58
C GLU A 142 5.73 1.54 11.36
N ARG A 143 6.11 1.11 10.15
CA ARG A 143 7.51 0.95 9.80
C ARG A 143 7.74 1.20 8.34
#